data_70b3d76f1912ee7a637ad3f6891d007f
#
_entry.id   70b3d76f1912ee7a637ad3f6891d007f
#
_cell.length_a   1.000
_cell.length_b   1.000
_cell.length_c   1.000
_cell.angle_alpha   90.00
_cell.angle_beta   90.00
_cell.angle_gamma   90.00
#
_symmetry.space_group_name_H-M   'P 1'
#
loop_
_entity.id
_entity.type
_entity.pdbx_description
1 polymer ?
#
loop_
_entity_poly.entity_id
_entity_poly.type
_entity_poly.pdbx_seq_one_letter_code
_entity_poly.pdbx_strand_id
1 'polypeptide(L)'
;MIFIIPYFFVNDKLVPTIYDIMKNILVPTDFSQNSIRALKYAQMLFSSLECNFYLLHVGTLLDTKNDAGLYPETDKVTESTKKELADLVKETREHSLEANHFFFPLHEYGFFIPTIKKHLQENNIDLIVMGTKGASGIKEKVVGTHTGDVITKVQCNTLVVPEDVELSKPREIAFPTDLNIFYSLKIL
;
A
#
# COMPACT_ATOMS: atom_id res chain seq x y z
N MET A 1 -13.81 -1.13 5.87
CA MET A 1 -12.98 -0.99 4.65
C MET A 1 -13.26 0.39 4.08
N ILE A 2 -12.27 1.26 3.99
CA ILE A 2 -12.45 2.64 3.48
C ILE A 2 -11.82 2.68 2.10
N PHE A 3 -12.66 2.81 1.05
CA PHE A 3 -12.20 3.14 -0.29
C PHE A 3 -12.29 4.65 -0.46
N ILE A 4 -11.17 5.32 -0.70
CA ILE A 4 -11.14 6.71 -1.18
C ILE A 4 -10.77 6.62 -2.66
N ILE A 5 -11.77 6.72 -3.53
CA ILE A 5 -11.59 6.69 -4.98
C ILE A 5 -11.72 8.11 -5.50
N PRO A 6 -10.67 8.77 -6.01
CA PRO A 6 -10.85 9.89 -6.91
C PRO A 6 -11.21 9.34 -8.31
N TYR A 7 -12.32 9.80 -8.86
CA TYR A 7 -12.85 9.33 -10.13
C TYR A 7 -12.08 9.86 -11.33
N PHE A 8 -11.83 8.99 -12.31
CA PHE A 8 -11.50 9.39 -13.67
C PHE A 8 -12.65 9.06 -14.61
N PHE A 9 -13.22 10.09 -15.24
CA PHE A 9 -14.12 9.94 -16.39
C PHE A 9 -13.39 10.37 -17.66
N VAL A 10 -13.43 9.54 -18.68
CA VAL A 10 -13.04 9.90 -20.03
C VAL A 10 -14.27 9.81 -20.92
N ASN A 11 -14.73 10.97 -21.44
CA ASN A 11 -15.77 11.11 -22.49
C ASN A 11 -17.10 10.38 -22.23
N ASP A 12 -17.85 10.77 -21.18
CA ASP A 12 -19.29 10.44 -20.98
C ASP A 12 -19.71 8.96 -21.20
N LYS A 13 -18.77 8.04 -21.28
CA LYS A 13 -19.04 6.60 -21.37
C LYS A 13 -18.42 5.89 -20.18
N LEU A 14 -19.24 5.16 -19.45
CA LEU A 14 -18.80 4.04 -18.63
C LEU A 14 -18.07 3.08 -19.57
N VAL A 15 -16.74 3.16 -19.60
CA VAL A 15 -15.94 2.23 -20.37
C VAL A 15 -15.79 0.96 -19.54
N PRO A 16 -16.35 -0.17 -19.97
CA PRO A 16 -16.15 -1.46 -19.29
C PRO A 16 -14.75 -2.03 -19.57
N THR A 17 -13.71 -1.19 -19.52
CA THR A 17 -12.33 -1.56 -19.87
C THR A 17 -11.43 -1.59 -18.63
N ILE A 18 -11.99 -1.83 -17.45
CA ILE A 18 -11.19 -2.02 -16.23
C ILE A 18 -10.47 -3.39 -16.22
N TYR A 19 -10.84 -4.30 -17.11
CA TYR A 19 -10.36 -5.69 -17.09
C TYR A 19 -9.05 -5.96 -17.81
N ASP A 20 -8.54 -5.01 -18.60
CA ASP A 20 -7.40 -5.29 -19.50
C ASP A 20 -6.15 -4.41 -19.26
N ILE A 21 -6.12 -3.60 -18.22
CA ILE A 21 -4.95 -2.77 -17.93
C ILE A 21 -4.23 -3.33 -16.69
N MET A 22 -2.98 -3.73 -16.90
CA MET A 22 -2.06 -4.07 -15.81
C MET A 22 -2.10 -2.98 -14.73
N LYS A 23 -2.31 -3.36 -13.47
CA LYS A 23 -2.41 -2.45 -12.34
C LYS A 23 -1.08 -2.34 -11.61
N ASN A 24 -0.62 -1.13 -11.39
CA ASN A 24 0.57 -0.85 -10.59
C ASN A 24 0.14 -0.51 -9.16
N ILE A 25 0.45 -1.40 -8.23
CA ILE A 25 0.01 -1.33 -6.84
C ILE A 25 1.22 -1.12 -5.94
N LEU A 26 1.25 -0.01 -5.20
CA LEU A 26 2.27 0.26 -4.20
C LEU A 26 1.84 -0.30 -2.85
N VAL A 27 2.69 -1.11 -2.24
CA VAL A 27 2.47 -1.71 -0.92
C VAL A 27 3.62 -1.28 0.00
N PRO A 28 3.46 -0.19 0.76
CA PRO A 28 4.43 0.18 1.79
C PRO A 28 4.48 -0.89 2.88
N THR A 29 5.69 -1.28 3.27
CA THR A 29 5.90 -2.31 4.30
C THR A 29 6.92 -1.87 5.34
N ASP A 30 6.62 -2.17 6.59
CA ASP A 30 7.50 -2.11 7.75
C ASP A 30 7.79 -3.53 8.30
N PHE A 31 7.54 -4.54 7.46
CA PHE A 31 7.63 -5.97 7.77
C PHE A 31 6.68 -6.45 8.89
N SER A 32 5.80 -5.60 9.41
CA SER A 32 4.80 -5.99 10.39
C SER A 32 3.77 -6.96 9.79
N GLN A 33 3.15 -7.77 10.66
CA GLN A 33 2.08 -8.70 10.26
C GLN A 33 0.92 -7.96 9.57
N ASN A 34 0.67 -6.70 9.95
CA ASN A 34 -0.39 -5.91 9.34
C ASN A 34 -0.04 -5.47 7.91
N SER A 35 1.21 -5.06 7.64
CA SER A 35 1.65 -4.74 6.29
C SER A 35 1.67 -5.98 5.39
N ILE A 36 2.11 -7.14 5.92
CA ILE A 36 2.07 -8.42 5.19
C ILE A 36 0.62 -8.85 4.91
N ARG A 37 -0.29 -8.66 5.87
CA ARG A 37 -1.72 -8.96 5.67
C ARG A 37 -2.34 -8.06 4.61
N ALA A 38 -1.98 -6.80 4.56
CA ALA A 38 -2.42 -5.86 3.52
C ALA A 38 -1.99 -6.33 2.12
N LEU A 39 -0.74 -6.80 1.98
CA LEU A 39 -0.25 -7.41 0.74
C LEU A 39 -1.07 -8.64 0.34
N LYS A 40 -1.28 -9.58 1.26
CA LYS A 40 -2.07 -10.80 1.01
C LYS A 40 -3.52 -10.47 0.62
N TYR A 41 -4.12 -9.47 1.28
CA TYR A 41 -5.47 -9.01 0.94
C TYR A 41 -5.53 -8.43 -0.48
N ALA A 42 -4.53 -7.63 -0.86
CA ALA A 42 -4.45 -7.07 -2.21
C ALA A 42 -4.30 -8.16 -3.28
N GLN A 43 -3.42 -9.16 -3.05
CA GLN A 43 -3.28 -10.29 -3.97
C GLN A 43 -4.61 -11.04 -4.15
N MET A 44 -5.32 -11.34 -3.06
CA MET A 44 -6.62 -12.00 -3.12
C MET A 44 -7.68 -11.15 -3.84
N LEU A 45 -7.73 -9.83 -3.55
CA LEU A 45 -8.70 -8.92 -4.15
C LEU A 45 -8.52 -8.82 -5.66
N PHE A 46 -7.29 -8.76 -6.12
CA PHE A 46 -6.92 -8.59 -7.54
C PHE A 46 -6.51 -9.89 -8.23
N SER A 47 -6.87 -11.05 -7.68
CA SER A 47 -6.48 -12.37 -8.18
C SER A 47 -6.81 -12.64 -9.65
N SER A 48 -7.81 -11.96 -10.21
CA SER A 48 -8.22 -12.09 -11.62
C SER A 48 -7.61 -11.05 -12.55
N LEU A 49 -6.75 -10.16 -12.04
CA LEU A 49 -6.14 -9.08 -12.82
C LEU A 49 -4.63 -9.27 -12.91
N GLU A 50 -4.04 -8.76 -13.98
CA GLU A 50 -2.59 -8.63 -14.08
C GLU A 50 -2.11 -7.45 -13.25
N CYS A 51 -1.20 -7.68 -12.29
CA CYS A 51 -0.76 -6.68 -11.33
C CYS A 51 0.74 -6.67 -11.11
N ASN A 52 1.31 -5.47 -11.08
CA ASN A 52 2.64 -5.19 -10.57
C ASN A 52 2.53 -4.72 -9.12
N PHE A 53 3.07 -5.48 -8.19
CA PHE A 53 3.14 -5.12 -6.78
C PHE A 53 4.52 -4.56 -6.45
N TYR A 54 4.58 -3.28 -6.11
CA TYR A 54 5.79 -2.60 -5.67
C TYR A 54 5.83 -2.59 -4.14
N LEU A 55 6.68 -3.42 -3.54
CA LEU A 55 6.84 -3.52 -2.10
C LEU A 55 7.87 -2.48 -1.66
N LEU A 56 7.42 -1.40 -1.04
CA LEU A 56 8.26 -0.28 -0.66
C LEU A 56 8.58 -0.31 0.83
N HIS A 57 9.86 -0.43 1.16
CA HIS A 57 10.36 -0.14 2.51
C HIS A 57 11.10 1.21 2.53
N VAL A 58 10.70 2.09 3.45
CA VAL A 58 11.35 3.39 3.66
C VAL A 58 11.99 3.39 5.04
N GLY A 59 13.31 3.24 5.08
CA GLY A 59 14.09 3.35 6.30
C GLY A 59 14.33 4.81 6.68
N THR A 60 14.41 5.10 7.98
CA THR A 60 14.81 6.41 8.48
C THR A 60 16.22 6.33 9.08
N LEU A 61 16.98 7.42 8.99
CA LEU A 61 18.29 7.50 9.62
C LEU A 61 18.21 7.39 11.16
N LEU A 62 17.02 7.61 11.74
CA LEU A 62 16.77 7.50 13.17
C LEU A 62 16.66 6.04 13.64
N ASP A 63 16.26 5.14 12.75
CA ASP A 63 16.13 3.70 13.03
C ASP A 63 17.52 3.04 13.20
N THR A 64 18.59 3.78 12.92
CA THR A 64 19.97 3.28 12.97
C THR A 64 20.71 3.62 14.27
N LYS A 65 20.09 4.27 15.26
CA LYS A 65 20.73 4.53 16.57
C LYS A 65 20.69 3.26 17.43
N ASN A 66 21.88 2.80 17.85
CA ASN A 66 21.95 1.80 18.90
C ASN A 66 21.71 2.44 20.29
N ASP A 67 21.52 1.62 21.35
CA ASP A 67 21.30 2.07 22.73
C ASP A 67 22.44 2.95 23.27
N ALA A 68 23.61 2.93 22.65
CA ALA A 68 24.77 3.79 22.99
C ALA A 68 24.72 5.15 22.25
N GLY A 69 23.69 5.44 21.44
CA GLY A 69 23.55 6.67 20.66
C GLY A 69 24.53 6.80 19.49
N LEU A 70 25.24 5.72 19.17
CA LEU A 70 26.12 5.64 18.01
C LEU A 70 25.30 5.15 16.81
N TYR A 71 25.51 5.76 15.66
CA TYR A 71 24.99 5.22 14.40
C TYR A 71 25.76 3.93 14.09
N PRO A 72 25.11 2.74 14.04
CA PRO A 72 25.75 1.56 13.49
C PRO A 72 26.19 1.88 12.06
N GLU A 73 27.18 1.17 11.56
CA GLU A 73 27.58 1.29 10.18
C GLU A 73 26.31 1.21 9.31
N THR A 74 25.92 2.34 8.74
CA THR A 74 24.71 2.49 7.93
C THR A 74 24.57 1.39 6.88
N ASP A 75 25.71 0.90 6.41
CA ASP A 75 25.78 -0.16 5.41
C ASP A 75 25.22 -1.50 5.90
N LYS A 76 25.47 -1.88 7.17
CA LYS A 76 24.98 -3.17 7.72
C LYS A 76 23.47 -3.19 7.93
N VAL A 77 22.90 -2.09 8.42
CA VAL A 77 21.44 -1.97 8.60
C VAL A 77 20.77 -1.93 7.23
N THR A 78 21.34 -1.21 6.29
CA THR A 78 20.86 -1.14 4.90
C THR A 78 20.84 -2.53 4.25
N GLU A 79 21.91 -3.29 4.37
CA GLU A 79 22.00 -4.64 3.79
C GLU A 79 21.03 -5.62 4.49
N SER A 80 20.82 -5.50 5.79
CA SER A 80 19.85 -6.32 6.53
C SER A 80 18.43 -6.07 6.05
N THR A 81 18.00 -4.81 5.95
CA THR A 81 16.63 -4.46 5.51
C THR A 81 16.40 -4.75 4.02
N LYS A 82 17.40 -4.55 3.17
CA LYS A 82 17.33 -4.98 1.76
C LYS A 82 17.15 -6.49 1.63
N LYS A 83 17.89 -7.26 2.44
CA LYS A 83 17.75 -8.71 2.47
C LYS A 83 16.36 -9.12 2.93
N GLU A 84 15.85 -8.54 4.02
CA GLU A 84 14.51 -8.81 4.53
C GLU A 84 13.42 -8.52 3.49
N LEU A 85 13.55 -7.40 2.75
CA LEU A 85 12.65 -7.07 1.66
C LEU A 85 12.74 -8.08 0.50
N ALA A 86 13.96 -8.50 0.14
CA ALA A 86 14.18 -9.50 -0.90
C ALA A 86 13.61 -10.88 -0.49
N ASP A 87 13.78 -11.27 0.77
CA ASP A 87 13.22 -12.50 1.32
C ASP A 87 11.67 -12.45 1.33
N LEU A 88 11.08 -11.32 1.73
CA LEU A 88 9.62 -11.10 1.66
C LEU A 88 9.10 -11.24 0.21
N VAL A 89 9.78 -10.62 -0.76
CA VAL A 89 9.40 -10.73 -2.18
C VAL A 89 9.52 -12.16 -2.67
N LYS A 90 10.58 -12.87 -2.30
CA LYS A 90 10.80 -14.28 -2.66
C LYS A 90 9.69 -15.16 -2.08
N GLU A 91 9.43 -15.06 -0.78
CA GLU A 91 8.36 -15.79 -0.10
C GLU A 91 6.99 -15.51 -0.75
N THR A 92 6.72 -14.24 -1.05
CA THR A 92 5.47 -13.83 -1.70
C THR A 92 5.30 -14.46 -3.07
N ARG A 93 6.36 -14.51 -3.88
CA ARG A 93 6.35 -15.17 -5.21
C ARG A 93 6.13 -16.68 -5.12
N GLU A 94 6.81 -17.33 -4.18
CA GLU A 94 6.71 -18.79 -3.99
C GLU A 94 5.32 -19.24 -3.52
N HIS A 95 4.62 -18.37 -2.76
CA HIS A 95 3.28 -18.65 -2.25
C HIS A 95 2.16 -18.00 -3.07
N SER A 96 2.49 -17.23 -4.11
CA SER A 96 1.49 -16.67 -5.01
C SER A 96 0.90 -17.77 -5.88
N LEU A 97 -0.42 -17.92 -5.80
CA LEU A 97 -1.17 -18.84 -6.68
C LEU A 97 -1.47 -18.20 -8.05
N GLU A 98 -1.21 -16.90 -8.18
CA GLU A 98 -1.58 -16.09 -9.34
C GLU A 98 -0.36 -15.88 -10.24
N ALA A 99 -0.36 -16.51 -11.42
CA ALA A 99 0.73 -16.39 -12.39
C ALA A 99 0.86 -15.01 -13.02
N ASN A 100 -0.15 -14.15 -12.85
CA ASN A 100 -0.25 -12.80 -13.40
C ASN A 100 0.10 -11.69 -12.38
N HIS A 101 0.68 -12.04 -11.23
CA HIS A 101 1.18 -11.10 -10.25
C HIS A 101 2.70 -11.02 -10.27
N PHE A 102 3.23 -9.80 -10.44
CA PHE A 102 4.66 -9.52 -10.44
C PHE A 102 5.04 -8.67 -9.22
N PHE A 103 6.19 -8.97 -8.59
CA PHE A 103 6.59 -8.33 -7.35
C PHE A 103 7.96 -7.67 -7.50
N PHE A 104 8.04 -6.39 -7.12
CA PHE A 104 9.23 -5.55 -7.25
C PHE A 104 9.61 -4.98 -5.89
N PRO A 105 10.81 -5.28 -5.35
CA PRO A 105 11.28 -4.66 -4.12
C PRO A 105 11.75 -3.23 -4.40
N LEU A 106 11.31 -2.29 -3.56
CA LEU A 106 11.76 -0.91 -3.52
C LEU A 106 12.28 -0.60 -2.12
N HIS A 107 13.55 -0.27 -2.00
CA HIS A 107 14.19 0.10 -0.75
C HIS A 107 14.75 1.52 -0.85
N GLU A 108 14.29 2.40 0.02
CA GLU A 108 14.68 3.82 0.05
C GLU A 108 14.98 4.26 1.48
N TYR A 109 15.84 5.27 1.60
CA TYR A 109 16.03 6.02 2.83
C TYR A 109 15.49 7.43 2.67
N GLY A 110 14.74 7.92 3.66
CA GLY A 110 14.22 9.27 3.62
C GLY A 110 12.91 9.48 4.37
N PHE A 111 12.22 10.52 3.96
CA PHE A 111 10.91 10.85 4.51
C PHE A 111 9.81 10.08 3.78
N PHE A 112 8.94 9.42 4.53
CA PHE A 112 7.93 8.51 4.02
C PHE A 112 7.04 9.12 2.92
N ILE A 113 6.40 10.27 3.17
CA ILE A 113 5.48 10.88 2.20
C ILE A 113 6.17 11.36 0.92
N PRO A 114 7.31 12.07 0.96
CA PRO A 114 8.08 12.39 -0.25
C PRO A 114 8.46 11.17 -1.07
N THR A 115 8.88 10.08 -0.41
CA THR A 115 9.25 8.83 -1.09
C THR A 115 8.05 8.17 -1.75
N ILE A 116 6.89 8.11 -1.08
CA ILE A 116 5.64 7.64 -1.70
C ILE A 116 5.34 8.44 -2.96
N LYS A 117 5.34 9.78 -2.88
CA LYS A 117 5.04 10.66 -4.03
C LYS A 117 5.99 10.48 -5.20
N LYS A 118 7.29 10.25 -4.92
CA LYS A 118 8.29 9.92 -5.93
C LYS A 118 7.88 8.66 -6.69
N HIS A 119 7.62 7.57 -5.98
CA HIS A 119 7.29 6.28 -6.59
C HIS A 119 5.93 6.26 -7.30
N LEU A 120 4.97 7.09 -6.87
CA LEU A 120 3.71 7.25 -7.61
C LEU A 120 3.94 7.69 -9.06
N GLN A 121 4.88 8.62 -9.25
CA GLN A 121 5.21 9.16 -10.58
C GLN A 121 6.11 8.22 -11.37
N GLU A 122 7.17 7.71 -10.74
CA GLU A 122 8.17 6.88 -11.41
C GLU A 122 7.61 5.54 -11.89
N ASN A 123 6.67 4.94 -11.14
CA ASN A 123 6.11 3.63 -11.43
C ASN A 123 4.64 3.68 -11.89
N ASN A 124 4.09 4.86 -12.16
CA ASN A 124 2.69 5.05 -12.57
C ASN A 124 1.71 4.29 -11.67
N ILE A 125 1.81 4.49 -10.36
CA ILE A 125 1.02 3.75 -9.37
C ILE A 125 -0.46 4.14 -9.44
N ASP A 126 -1.33 3.14 -9.61
CA ASP A 126 -2.80 3.28 -9.65
C ASP A 126 -3.44 3.23 -8.26
N LEU A 127 -2.82 2.47 -7.36
CA LEU A 127 -3.38 2.17 -6.04
C LEU A 127 -2.27 2.02 -5.00
N ILE A 128 -2.49 2.59 -3.82
CA ILE A 128 -1.70 2.27 -2.63
C ILE A 128 -2.50 1.29 -1.77
N VAL A 129 -1.87 0.22 -1.30
CA VAL A 129 -2.49 -0.70 -0.33
C VAL A 129 -1.65 -0.76 0.92
N MET A 130 -2.23 -0.46 2.08
CA MET A 130 -1.49 -0.44 3.33
C MET A 130 -2.37 -0.83 4.52
N GLY A 131 -1.74 -1.30 5.59
CA GLY A 131 -2.42 -1.62 6.84
C GLY A 131 -2.87 -0.38 7.60
N THR A 132 -3.79 -0.55 8.53
CA THR A 132 -4.25 0.53 9.41
C THR A 132 -3.21 0.91 10.46
N LYS A 133 -2.33 -0.03 10.87
CA LYS A 133 -1.29 0.14 11.90
C LYS A 133 0.04 -0.35 11.36
N GLY A 134 1.13 0.22 11.85
CA GLY A 134 2.48 -0.26 11.60
C GLY A 134 3.02 -1.02 12.82
N ALA A 135 4.34 -1.25 12.84
CA ALA A 135 5.06 -1.98 13.88
C ALA A 135 4.90 -1.38 15.30
N SER A 136 4.49 -0.11 15.44
CA SER A 136 4.29 0.57 16.73
C SER A 136 3.10 0.07 17.56
N GLY A 137 2.22 -0.78 17.01
CA GLY A 137 1.25 -1.58 17.76
C GLY A 137 0.32 -0.84 18.73
N ILE A 138 -0.16 0.36 18.39
CA ILE A 138 -1.10 1.11 19.25
C ILE A 138 -2.39 0.30 19.39
N LYS A 139 -2.78 -0.02 20.63
CA LYS A 139 -3.91 -0.91 20.98
C LYS A 139 -5.31 -0.34 20.67
N GLU A 140 -5.43 0.93 20.33
CA GLU A 140 -6.69 1.55 19.98
C GLU A 140 -7.01 1.37 18.49
N LYS A 141 -8.31 1.36 18.13
CA LYS A 141 -8.79 1.30 16.74
C LYS A 141 -8.52 2.62 15.99
N VAL A 142 -7.28 3.09 16.02
CA VAL A 142 -6.86 4.34 15.40
C VAL A 142 -6.02 4.01 14.16
N VAL A 143 -6.29 4.71 13.07
CA VAL A 143 -5.47 4.66 11.87
C VAL A 143 -4.07 5.18 12.22
N GLY A 144 -3.03 4.42 11.91
CA GLY A 144 -1.64 4.80 12.19
C GLY A 144 -1.25 6.11 11.48
N THR A 145 -0.27 6.80 12.03
CA THR A 145 0.19 8.11 11.53
C THR A 145 0.55 8.07 10.04
N HIS A 146 1.30 7.06 9.60
CA HIS A 146 1.69 6.90 8.19
C HIS A 146 0.47 6.71 7.27
N THR A 147 -0.50 5.90 7.68
CA THR A 147 -1.72 5.68 6.90
C THR A 147 -2.57 6.95 6.84
N GLY A 148 -2.74 7.65 7.96
CA GLY A 148 -3.43 8.94 8.01
C GLY A 148 -2.75 10.00 7.13
N ASP A 149 -1.41 10.04 7.14
CA ASP A 149 -0.63 10.94 6.30
C ASP A 149 -0.77 10.63 4.81
N VAL A 150 -0.80 9.36 4.42
CA VAL A 150 -1.04 8.98 3.01
C VAL A 150 -2.42 9.44 2.57
N ILE A 151 -3.48 9.11 3.33
CA ILE A 151 -4.85 9.49 2.98
C ILE A 151 -5.00 11.01 2.81
N THR A 152 -4.33 11.81 3.65
CA THR A 152 -4.52 13.26 3.67
C THR A 152 -3.56 14.05 2.78
N LYS A 153 -2.37 13.50 2.48
CA LYS A 153 -1.27 14.24 1.82
C LYS A 153 -0.88 13.69 0.44
N VAL A 154 -1.45 12.53 0.05
CA VAL A 154 -1.12 11.86 -1.21
C VAL A 154 -2.34 11.78 -2.11
N GLN A 155 -2.21 12.21 -3.35
CA GLN A 155 -3.26 12.14 -4.36
C GLN A 155 -3.17 10.82 -5.13
N CYS A 156 -3.60 9.73 -4.48
CA CYS A 156 -3.69 8.40 -5.08
C CYS A 156 -4.81 7.62 -4.38
N ASN A 157 -5.46 6.73 -5.11
CA ASN A 157 -6.38 5.77 -4.51
C ASN A 157 -5.67 5.00 -3.42
N THR A 158 -6.29 4.88 -2.25
CA THR A 158 -5.67 4.18 -1.12
C THR A 158 -6.65 3.17 -0.54
N LEU A 159 -6.25 1.89 -0.56
CA LEU A 159 -6.95 0.81 0.13
C LEU A 159 -6.31 0.59 1.49
N VAL A 160 -7.07 0.85 2.55
CA VAL A 160 -6.62 0.64 3.92
C VAL A 160 -7.20 -0.67 4.44
N VAL A 161 -6.31 -1.58 4.85
CA VAL A 161 -6.64 -2.94 5.25
C VAL A 161 -6.53 -3.07 6.77
N PRO A 162 -7.64 -3.32 7.50
CA PRO A 162 -7.60 -3.56 8.94
C PRO A 162 -6.80 -4.82 9.31
N GLU A 163 -6.25 -4.82 10.52
CA GLU A 163 -5.45 -5.94 11.04
C GLU A 163 -6.25 -7.25 11.14
N ASP A 164 -7.54 -7.14 11.48
CA ASP A 164 -8.46 -8.25 11.69
C ASP A 164 -9.33 -8.58 10.47
N VAL A 165 -8.99 -8.03 9.27
CA VAL A 165 -9.76 -8.29 8.07
C VAL A 165 -9.72 -9.77 7.69
N GLU A 166 -10.87 -10.32 7.34
CA GLU A 166 -10.95 -11.64 6.73
C GLU A 166 -10.44 -11.60 5.29
N LEU A 167 -9.63 -12.60 4.90
CA LEU A 167 -9.13 -12.73 3.53
C LEU A 167 -10.23 -13.28 2.61
N SER A 168 -11.23 -12.46 2.37
CA SER A 168 -12.37 -12.76 1.49
C SER A 168 -12.70 -11.55 0.62
N LYS A 169 -13.22 -11.80 -0.60
CA LYS A 169 -13.65 -10.70 -1.47
C LYS A 169 -14.86 -9.98 -0.85
N PRO A 170 -14.88 -8.64 -0.81
CA PRO A 170 -16.01 -7.90 -0.28
C PRO A 170 -17.26 -8.16 -1.10
N ARG A 171 -18.39 -8.37 -0.43
CA ARG A 171 -19.71 -8.58 -1.07
C ARG A 171 -20.50 -7.30 -1.19
N GLU A 172 -20.23 -6.34 -0.32
CA GLU A 172 -20.96 -5.08 -0.21
C GLU A 172 -19.99 -3.93 -0.02
N ILE A 173 -20.31 -2.78 -0.59
CA ILE A 173 -19.59 -1.53 -0.41
C ILE A 173 -20.57 -0.53 0.19
N ALA A 174 -20.24 0.01 1.38
CA ALA A 174 -20.98 1.11 1.97
C ALA A 174 -20.31 2.43 1.60
N PHE A 175 -21.10 3.36 1.08
CA PHE A 175 -20.65 4.72 0.78
C PHE A 175 -21.25 5.69 1.80
N PRO A 176 -20.53 6.04 2.88
CA PRO A 176 -21.03 7.00 3.85
C PRO A 176 -21.04 8.41 3.25
N THR A 177 -22.16 9.12 3.38
CA THR A 177 -22.28 10.53 2.99
C THR A 177 -23.04 11.29 4.07
N ASP A 178 -22.65 12.53 4.30
CA ASP A 178 -23.36 13.45 5.22
C ASP A 178 -24.49 14.23 4.53
N LEU A 179 -24.69 14.01 3.20
CA LEU A 179 -25.66 14.70 2.34
C LEU A 179 -25.46 16.22 2.25
N ASN A 180 -24.44 16.78 2.86
CA ASN A 180 -24.11 18.22 2.78
C ASN A 180 -23.28 18.55 1.54
N ILE A 181 -22.69 17.55 0.91
CA ILE A 181 -21.90 17.68 -0.32
C ILE A 181 -22.78 17.23 -1.50
N PHE A 182 -23.02 18.13 -2.44
CA PHE A 182 -23.65 17.80 -3.71
C PHE A 182 -22.64 17.00 -4.55
N TYR A 183 -22.73 15.69 -4.52
CA TYR A 183 -22.02 14.84 -5.47
C TYR A 183 -22.67 15.01 -6.83
N SER A 184 -21.90 15.40 -7.84
CA SER A 184 -22.43 15.39 -9.20
C SER A 184 -22.77 13.94 -9.59
N LEU A 185 -23.80 13.74 -10.44
CA LEU A 185 -24.14 12.41 -10.97
C LEU A 185 -22.98 11.68 -11.66
N LYS A 186 -21.87 12.38 -11.93
CA LYS A 186 -20.61 11.81 -12.44
C LYS A 186 -19.78 11.12 -11.35
N ILE A 187 -20.18 11.21 -10.09
CA ILE A 187 -19.49 10.62 -8.94
C ILE A 187 -20.26 9.40 -8.39
N LEU A 188 -21.51 9.25 -8.74
CA LEU A 188 -22.36 8.10 -8.44
C LEU A 188 -22.51 7.23 -9.70
#